data_d80829d52d7313fa1099cb9cdb1407b7
#
_entry.id   d80829d52d7313fa1099cb9cdb1407b7
#
_cell.length_a   1.000
_cell.length_b   1.000
_cell.length_c   1.000
_cell.angle_alpha   90.00
_cell.angle_beta   90.00
_cell.angle_gamma   90.00
#
_symmetry.space_group_name_H-M   'P 1'
#
loop_
_entity.id
_entity.type
_entity.pdbx_description
1 polymer ?
#
loop_
_entity_poly.entity_id
_entity_poly.type
_entity_poly.pdbx_seq_one_letter_code
_entity_poly.pdbx_strand_id
1 'polypeptide(L)'
;MDRLENQVKKEGRDLSILEAVIENGPIGIVRLAEETDVPKHKVRYSLRMLEDDELVEPTPQGAIPAENIEERVATINNGIDHLVERLDELRDIFQTEE
;
A
#
# COMPACT_ATOMS: atom_id res chain seq x y z
N MET A 1 -11.23 -17.47 6.92
CA MET A 1 -11.60 -16.06 6.98
C MET A 1 -10.54 -15.16 7.55
N ASP A 2 -9.90 -15.58 8.64
CA ASP A 2 -8.83 -14.78 9.25
C ASP A 2 -7.66 -14.47 8.33
N ARG A 3 -7.33 -15.40 7.42
CA ARG A 3 -6.25 -15.21 6.44
C ARG A 3 -6.55 -14.06 5.46
N LEU A 4 -7.79 -13.98 4.99
CA LEU A 4 -8.21 -12.93 4.05
C LEU A 4 -8.22 -11.56 4.71
N GLU A 5 -8.71 -11.47 5.94
CA GLU A 5 -8.71 -10.24 6.71
C GLU A 5 -7.29 -9.73 6.98
N ASN A 6 -6.38 -10.63 7.35
CA ASN A 6 -4.99 -10.29 7.62
C ASN A 6 -4.28 -9.82 6.36
N GLN A 7 -4.56 -10.44 5.23
CA GLN A 7 -3.96 -10.08 3.94
C GLN A 7 -4.44 -8.71 3.47
N VAL A 8 -5.73 -8.41 3.61
CA VAL A 8 -6.30 -7.11 3.27
C VAL A 8 -5.71 -6.02 4.17
N LYS A 9 -5.58 -6.27 5.46
CA LYS A 9 -4.97 -5.32 6.40
C LYS A 9 -3.51 -5.04 6.06
N LYS A 10 -2.76 -6.07 5.68
CA LYS A 10 -1.36 -5.94 5.28
C LYS A 10 -1.22 -5.08 4.03
N GLU A 11 -2.02 -5.34 3.01
CA GLU A 11 -1.99 -4.55 1.76
C GLU A 11 -2.38 -3.11 2.00
N GLY A 12 -3.39 -2.87 2.83
CA GLY A 12 -3.81 -1.53 3.22
C GLY A 12 -2.71 -0.78 3.96
N ARG A 13 -1.97 -1.48 4.83
CA ARG A 13 -0.83 -0.92 5.55
C ARG A 13 0.29 -0.51 4.59
N ASP A 14 0.67 -1.39 3.67
CA ASP A 14 1.74 -1.12 2.70
C ASP A 14 1.39 0.08 1.83
N LEU A 15 0.14 0.19 1.39
CA LEU A 15 -0.34 1.33 0.62
C LEU A 15 -0.32 2.63 1.43
N SER A 16 -0.68 2.58 2.71
CA SER A 16 -0.62 3.75 3.60
C SER A 16 0.81 4.25 3.78
N ILE A 17 1.76 3.33 3.93
CA ILE A 17 3.19 3.67 4.06
C ILE A 17 3.68 4.30 2.75
N LEU A 18 3.36 3.69 1.61
CA LEU A 18 3.76 4.23 0.30
C LEU A 18 3.20 5.63 0.08
N GLU A 19 1.93 5.84 0.37
CA GLU A 19 1.28 7.14 0.26
C GLU A 19 1.99 8.20 1.10
N ALA A 20 2.33 7.87 2.36
CA ALA A 20 3.04 8.78 3.24
C ALA A 20 4.44 9.13 2.72
N VAL A 21 5.14 8.16 2.12
CA VAL A 21 6.45 8.40 1.49
C VAL A 21 6.30 9.33 0.29
N ILE A 22 5.30 9.13 -0.54
CA ILE A 22 5.06 9.98 -1.71
C ILE A 22 4.76 11.42 -1.29
N GLU A 23 3.94 11.59 -0.27
CA GLU A 23 3.50 12.92 0.18
C GLU A 23 4.57 13.66 0.99
N ASN A 24 5.35 12.95 1.79
CA ASN A 24 6.24 13.56 2.80
C ASN A 24 7.70 13.19 2.68
N GLY A 25 8.09 12.39 1.68
CA GLY A 25 9.49 11.98 1.54
C GLY A 25 10.46 13.14 1.34
N PRO A 26 11.69 13.03 1.83
CA PRO A 26 12.22 11.88 2.57
C PRO A 26 11.64 11.79 3.99
N ILE A 27 11.28 10.59 4.43
CA ILE A 27 10.63 10.38 5.71
C ILE A 27 11.17 9.10 6.38
N GLY A 28 11.53 9.19 7.66
CA GLY A 28 12.06 8.07 8.43
C GLY A 28 10.97 7.25 9.11
N ILE A 29 11.40 6.14 9.74
CA ILE A 29 10.50 5.16 10.35
C ILE A 29 9.67 5.76 11.49
N VAL A 30 10.28 6.57 12.34
CA VAL A 30 9.60 7.17 13.50
C VAL A 30 8.44 8.04 13.03
N ARG A 31 8.70 8.90 12.06
CA ARG A 31 7.69 9.81 11.53
C ARG A 31 6.61 9.07 10.75
N LEU A 32 6.99 8.04 9.98
CA LEU A 32 6.02 7.19 9.29
C LEU A 32 5.09 6.51 10.28
N ALA A 33 5.63 6.00 11.40
CA ALA A 33 4.81 5.38 12.43
C ALA A 33 3.82 6.37 13.04
N GLU A 34 4.25 7.61 13.27
CA GLU A 34 3.38 8.65 13.80
C GLU A 34 2.27 9.05 12.83
N GLU A 35 2.61 9.24 11.56
CA GLU A 35 1.63 9.71 10.56
C GLU A 35 0.66 8.63 10.12
N THR A 36 1.08 7.38 10.08
CA THR A 36 0.22 6.26 9.63
C THR A 36 -0.43 5.49 10.76
N ASP A 37 -0.04 5.76 11.99
CA ASP A 37 -0.49 5.03 13.19
C ASP A 37 -0.16 3.53 13.10
N VAL A 38 0.94 3.21 12.42
CA VAL A 38 1.44 1.83 12.28
C VAL A 38 2.65 1.66 13.19
N PRO A 39 2.75 0.56 13.94
CA PRO A 39 3.91 0.32 14.80
C PRO A 39 5.23 0.28 14.01
N LYS A 40 6.31 0.75 14.61
CA LYS A 40 7.62 0.88 13.97
C LYS A 40 8.10 -0.40 13.30
N HIS A 41 7.92 -1.55 13.96
CA HIS A 41 8.37 -2.84 13.40
C HIS A 41 7.61 -3.21 12.13
N LYS A 42 6.34 -2.82 12.05
CA LYS A 42 5.51 -3.05 10.86
C LYS A 42 5.84 -2.05 9.76
N VAL A 43 6.17 -0.81 10.12
CA VAL A 43 6.67 0.20 9.16
C VAL A 43 7.95 -0.31 8.50
N ARG A 44 8.89 -0.82 9.28
CA ARG A 44 10.12 -1.40 8.77
C ARG A 44 9.87 -2.51 7.77
N TYR A 45 8.96 -3.40 8.10
CA TYR A 45 8.60 -4.51 7.24
C TYR A 45 7.99 -4.02 5.92
N SER A 46 7.03 -3.09 6.01
CA SER A 46 6.41 -2.51 4.82
C SER A 46 7.42 -1.80 3.94
N LEU A 47 8.34 -1.00 4.52
CA LEU A 47 9.37 -0.32 3.75
C LEU A 47 10.27 -1.31 3.01
N ARG A 48 10.66 -2.41 3.67
CA ARG A 48 11.47 -3.44 3.02
C ARG A 48 10.75 -4.05 1.83
N MET A 49 9.46 -4.34 1.97
CA MET A 49 8.65 -4.87 0.87
C MET A 49 8.54 -3.87 -0.28
N LEU A 50 8.31 -2.60 0.04
CA LEU A 50 8.22 -1.54 -0.96
C LEU A 50 9.55 -1.30 -1.66
N GLU A 51 10.67 -1.41 -0.94
CA GLU A 51 12.02 -1.33 -1.53
C GLU A 51 12.28 -2.50 -2.48
N ASP A 52 11.90 -3.72 -2.09
CA ASP A 52 12.06 -4.91 -2.91
C ASP A 52 11.24 -4.82 -4.20
N ASP A 53 10.07 -4.18 -4.12
CA ASP A 53 9.20 -3.95 -5.28
C ASP A 53 9.61 -2.70 -6.08
N GLU A 54 10.70 -2.04 -5.70
CA GLU A 54 11.24 -0.85 -6.36
C GLU A 54 10.27 0.34 -6.37
N LEU A 55 9.45 0.45 -5.33
CA LEU A 55 8.49 1.55 -5.18
C LEU A 55 9.03 2.69 -4.32
N VAL A 56 9.97 2.40 -3.41
CA VAL A 56 10.64 3.40 -2.58
C VAL A 56 12.14 3.14 -2.57
N GLU A 57 12.93 4.18 -2.28
CA GLU A 57 14.37 4.11 -2.16
C GLU A 57 14.81 4.63 -0.80
N PRO A 58 15.73 3.94 -0.10
CA PRO A 58 16.27 4.44 1.16
C PRO A 58 17.32 5.52 0.92
N THR A 59 17.28 6.57 1.73
CA THR A 59 18.32 7.60 1.73
C THR A 59 18.75 7.87 3.17
N PRO A 60 19.90 8.57 3.39
CA PRO A 60 20.30 8.95 4.74
C PRO A 60 19.27 9.80 5.48
N GLN A 61 18.42 10.52 4.75
CA GLN A 61 17.37 11.37 5.34
C GLN A 61 16.03 10.64 5.50
N GLY A 62 15.90 9.40 5.01
CA GLY A 62 14.68 8.63 5.06
C GLY A 62 14.30 8.06 3.71
N ALA A 63 13.12 7.45 3.64
CA ALA A 63 12.62 6.85 2.40
C ALA A 63 12.08 7.91 1.45
N ILE A 64 12.38 7.74 0.17
CA ILE A 64 11.84 8.58 -0.92
C ILE A 64 11.13 7.71 -1.93
N PRO A 65 10.19 8.27 -2.72
CA PRO A 65 9.55 7.51 -3.79
C PRO A 65 10.55 7.16 -4.90
N ALA A 66 10.33 6.04 -5.58
CA ALA A 66 11.10 5.68 -6.77
C ALA A 66 10.84 6.68 -7.90
N GLU A 67 11.79 6.79 -8.86
CA GLU A 67 11.70 7.77 -9.95
C GLU A 67 10.42 7.65 -10.77
N ASN A 68 9.96 6.44 -11.04
CA ASN A 68 8.78 6.18 -11.87
C ASN A 68 7.53 5.87 -11.03
N ILE A 69 7.45 6.42 -9.82
CA ILE A 69 6.40 6.05 -8.88
C ILE A 69 5.00 6.38 -9.42
N GLU A 70 4.83 7.47 -10.15
CA GLU A 70 3.53 7.84 -10.69
C GLU A 70 2.98 6.79 -11.67
N GLU A 71 3.84 6.30 -12.56
CA GLU A 71 3.46 5.24 -13.49
C GLU A 71 3.17 3.93 -12.78
N ARG A 72 3.97 3.59 -11.77
CA ARG A 72 3.79 2.36 -11.00
C ARG A 72 2.52 2.40 -10.16
N VAL A 73 2.23 3.54 -9.54
CA VAL A 73 1.01 3.73 -8.76
C VAL A 73 -0.21 3.66 -9.68
N ALA A 74 -0.15 4.26 -10.86
CA ALA A 74 -1.24 4.17 -11.83
C ALA A 74 -1.52 2.72 -12.25
N THR A 75 -0.47 1.92 -12.44
CA THR A 75 -0.60 0.49 -12.77
C THR A 75 -1.24 -0.29 -11.62
N ILE A 76 -0.81 -0.02 -10.39
CA ILE A 76 -1.38 -0.65 -9.19
C ILE A 76 -2.86 -0.27 -9.04
N ASN A 77 -3.17 1.02 -9.19
CA ASN A 77 -4.55 1.51 -9.09
C ASN A 77 -5.45 0.89 -10.14
N ASN A 78 -4.98 0.77 -11.39
CA ASN A 78 -5.71 0.10 -12.45
C ASN A 78 -6.00 -1.37 -12.10
N GLY A 79 -5.02 -2.06 -11.53
CA GLY A 79 -5.20 -3.44 -11.08
C GLY A 79 -6.19 -3.56 -9.95
N ILE A 80 -6.17 -2.63 -8.99
CA ILE A 80 -7.12 -2.59 -7.88
C ILE A 80 -8.52 -2.26 -8.39
N ASP A 81 -8.65 -1.31 -9.30
CA ASP A 81 -9.94 -0.94 -9.89
C ASP A 81 -10.58 -2.13 -10.61
N HIS A 82 -9.79 -2.91 -11.36
CA HIS A 82 -10.27 -4.13 -12.00
C HIS A 82 -10.79 -5.16 -11.00
N LEU A 83 -10.07 -5.31 -9.89
CA LEU A 83 -10.49 -6.23 -8.82
C LEU A 83 -11.81 -5.78 -8.19
N VAL A 84 -11.94 -4.48 -7.92
CA VAL A 84 -13.15 -3.90 -7.35
C VAL A 84 -14.33 -4.10 -8.31
N GLU A 85 -14.14 -3.84 -9.61
CA GLU A 85 -15.16 -4.07 -10.62
C GLU A 85 -15.65 -5.52 -10.65
N ARG A 86 -14.72 -6.47 -10.59
CA ARG A 86 -15.06 -7.89 -10.58
C ARG A 86 -15.83 -8.29 -9.33
N LEU A 87 -15.45 -7.74 -8.17
CA LEU A 87 -16.16 -8.00 -6.92
C LEU A 87 -17.59 -7.42 -6.96
N ASP A 88 -17.75 -6.22 -7.54
CA ASP A 88 -19.07 -5.61 -7.70
C ASP A 88 -19.95 -6.42 -8.62
N GLU A 89 -19.41 -6.91 -9.74
CA GLU A 89 -20.13 -7.80 -10.66
C GLU A 89 -20.61 -9.08 -9.96
N LEU A 90 -19.75 -9.69 -9.16
CA LEU A 90 -20.10 -10.88 -8.39
C LEU A 90 -21.16 -10.58 -7.35
N ARG A 91 -21.08 -9.44 -6.70
CA ARG A 91 -22.09 -9.00 -5.74
C ARG A 91 -23.46 -8.84 -6.40
N ASP A 92 -23.50 -8.22 -7.58
CA ASP A 92 -24.73 -8.03 -8.32
C ASP A 92 -25.37 -9.38 -8.70
N ILE A 93 -24.56 -10.35 -9.10
CA ILE A 93 -25.04 -11.69 -9.41
C ILE A 93 -25.69 -12.34 -8.18
N PHE A 94 -25.04 -12.24 -7.02
CA PHE A 94 -25.56 -12.81 -5.78
C PHE A 94 -26.85 -12.10 -5.30
N GLN A 95 -26.93 -10.78 -5.51
CA GLN A 95 -28.10 -10.01 -5.13
C GLN A 95 -29.30 -10.30 -6.04
N THR A 96 -29.05 -10.62 -7.30
CA THR A 96 -30.12 -10.88 -8.27
C THR A 96 -30.81 -12.23 -8.02
N GLU A 97 -30.15 -13.16 -7.34
CA GLU A 97 -30.71 -14.48 -7.00
C GLU A 97 -31.69 -14.43 -5.82
N GLU A 98 -31.71 -13.35 -5.08
CA GLU A 98 -32.65 -13.15 -4.00
C GLU A 98 -33.96 -12.53 -4.53
#